data_fe9235d128ec5f52f1b7c0bdaafae438
#
_entry.id   fe9235d128ec5f52f1b7c0bdaafae438
#
_cell.length_a   1.000
_cell.length_b   1.000
_cell.length_c   1.000
_cell.angle_alpha   90.00
_cell.angle_beta   90.00
_cell.angle_gamma   90.00
#
_symmetry.space_group_name_H-M   'P 1'
#
loop_
_entity.id
_entity.type
_entity.pdbx_description
1 polymer ?
#
loop_
_entity_poly.entity_id
_entity_poly.type
_entity_poly.pdbx_seq_one_letter_code
_entity_poly.pdbx_strand_id
1 'polypeptide(L)'
;MIIKEKMNVLSSNGLKIEAEMAVNYKPLYSKLGYLHAEIGPNYENRIVVNNLRTVSRTVFGKYTPEEIYSTKKEMLQQEILKMVQKGSEQKFVSVETVSIRSIELPTKLKDAIERKLKQEQEAEEYEFKLVKATKEAQRQKIEAEGKATANRIISASLTETKNLPSFMIWSKENFGLLIFSSPAI
;
A
#
# COMPACT_ATOMS: atom_id res chain seq x y z
N MET A 1 5.92 29.70 6.74
CA MET A 1 5.19 29.85 8.03
C MET A 1 4.32 28.64 8.27
N ILE A 2 4.17 28.20 9.54
CA ILE A 2 3.36 27.01 9.88
C ILE A 2 2.32 27.42 10.92
N ILE A 3 1.07 27.10 10.66
CA ILE A 3 -0.02 27.20 11.63
C ILE A 3 -0.49 25.82 12.00
N LYS A 4 -0.71 25.58 13.30
CA LYS A 4 -1.37 24.39 13.82
C LYS A 4 -2.74 24.79 14.35
N GLU A 5 -3.76 24.06 13.91
CA GLU A 5 -5.14 24.35 14.28
C GLU A 5 -5.84 23.07 14.73
N LYS A 6 -6.45 23.14 15.90
CA LYS A 6 -7.37 22.12 16.40
C LYS A 6 -8.80 22.55 16.12
N MET A 7 -9.57 21.68 15.50
CA MET A 7 -10.95 22.01 15.15
C MET A 7 -11.88 20.81 15.31
N ASN A 8 -13.13 21.12 15.64
CA ASN A 8 -14.20 20.14 15.63
C ASN A 8 -14.88 20.15 14.26
N VAL A 9 -14.93 18.99 13.63
CA VAL A 9 -15.60 18.74 12.36
C VAL A 9 -16.66 17.68 12.53
N LEU A 10 -17.63 17.62 11.63
CA LEU A 10 -18.64 16.58 11.58
C LEU A 10 -18.35 15.67 10.39
N SER A 11 -18.49 14.38 10.61
CA SER A 11 -18.47 13.39 9.53
C SER A 11 -19.80 13.34 8.78
N SER A 12 -19.88 12.56 7.72
CA SER A 12 -21.09 12.40 6.88
C SER A 12 -22.30 11.89 7.67
N ASN A 13 -22.10 11.12 8.70
CA ASN A 13 -23.16 10.62 9.61
C ASN A 13 -23.38 11.50 10.87
N GLY A 14 -22.85 12.73 10.85
CA GLY A 14 -23.09 13.72 11.91
C GLY A 14 -22.27 13.51 13.20
N LEU A 15 -21.27 12.63 13.18
CA LEU A 15 -20.43 12.41 14.34
C LEU A 15 -19.38 13.52 14.47
N LYS A 16 -19.22 14.03 15.71
CA LYS A 16 -18.21 15.02 16.06
C LYS A 16 -16.82 14.36 16.14
N ILE A 17 -15.88 14.91 15.37
CA ILE A 17 -14.48 14.47 15.30
C ILE A 17 -13.61 15.66 15.65
N GLU A 18 -12.61 15.48 16.49
CA GLU A 18 -11.58 16.47 16.73
C GLU A 18 -10.38 16.18 15.81
N ALA A 19 -10.05 17.15 14.94
CA ALA A 19 -8.93 17.05 14.02
C ALA A 19 -7.90 18.13 14.31
N GLU A 20 -6.63 17.76 14.43
CA GLU A 20 -5.50 18.69 14.45
C GLU A 20 -4.86 18.71 13.08
N MET A 21 -4.76 19.92 12.52
CA MET A 21 -4.19 20.14 11.19
C MET A 21 -3.05 21.14 11.25
N ALA A 22 -2.05 20.94 10.39
CA ALA A 22 -0.96 21.88 10.18
C ALA A 22 -0.98 22.37 8.74
N VAL A 23 -0.82 23.67 8.54
CA VAL A 23 -0.78 24.33 7.24
C VAL A 23 0.52 25.08 7.09
N ASN A 24 1.26 24.78 6.01
CA ASN A 24 2.38 25.60 5.56
C ASN A 24 1.90 26.59 4.53
N TYR A 25 2.21 27.84 4.75
CA TYR A 25 1.81 28.93 3.87
C TYR A 25 2.89 30.01 3.81
N LYS A 26 2.82 30.84 2.78
CA LYS A 26 3.62 32.04 2.61
C LYS A 26 2.79 33.15 1.96
N PRO A 27 2.96 34.41 2.36
CA PRO A 27 2.38 35.53 1.63
C PRO A 27 3.07 35.69 0.27
N LEU A 28 2.35 36.16 -0.72
CA LEU A 28 2.94 36.57 -2.00
C LEU A 28 3.69 37.87 -1.82
N TYR A 29 5.01 37.82 -1.79
CA TYR A 29 5.87 38.96 -1.52
C TYR A 29 5.61 40.14 -2.48
N SER A 30 5.34 39.86 -3.75
CA SER A 30 5.00 40.90 -4.75
C SER A 30 3.70 41.62 -4.47
N LYS A 31 2.84 41.13 -3.57
CA LYS A 31 1.53 41.68 -3.24
C LYS A 31 1.35 41.94 -1.74
N LEU A 32 2.46 42.04 -1.01
CA LEU A 32 2.44 42.23 0.45
C LEU A 32 1.76 43.54 0.84
N GLY A 33 1.95 44.60 0.05
CA GLY A 33 1.29 45.89 0.27
C GLY A 33 -0.23 45.81 0.15
N TYR A 34 -0.74 45.09 -0.84
CA TYR A 34 -2.18 44.84 -1.01
C TYR A 34 -2.73 43.97 0.12
N LEU A 35 -2.01 42.91 0.50
CA LEU A 35 -2.39 42.08 1.62
C LEU A 35 -2.54 42.86 2.92
N HIS A 36 -1.60 43.78 3.18
CA HIS A 36 -1.63 44.62 4.38
C HIS A 36 -2.75 45.69 4.32
N ALA A 37 -2.94 46.30 3.17
CA ALA A 37 -3.95 47.35 3.00
C ALA A 37 -5.39 46.82 3.04
N GLU A 38 -5.65 45.68 2.38
CA GLU A 38 -7.01 45.13 2.29
C GLU A 38 -7.39 44.26 3.50
N ILE A 39 -6.45 43.51 4.06
CA ILE A 39 -6.74 42.50 5.07
C ILE A 39 -6.13 42.82 6.42
N GLY A 40 -4.98 43.50 6.42
CA GLY A 40 -4.28 43.91 7.62
C GLY A 40 -3.30 42.85 8.17
N PRO A 41 -2.66 43.15 9.32
CA PRO A 41 -1.59 42.32 9.87
C PRO A 41 -2.06 40.95 10.35
N ASN A 42 -3.35 40.78 10.60
CA ASN A 42 -3.92 39.51 11.11
C ASN A 42 -4.47 38.60 9.98
N TYR A 43 -3.84 38.68 8.79
CA TYR A 43 -4.24 37.91 7.61
C TYR A 43 -4.21 36.39 7.83
N GLU A 44 -3.35 35.91 8.72
CA GLU A 44 -3.26 34.49 9.06
C GLU A 44 -4.61 33.93 9.52
N ASN A 45 -5.19 34.55 10.56
CA ASN A 45 -6.48 34.12 11.10
C ASN A 45 -7.63 34.41 10.13
N ARG A 46 -7.59 35.57 9.46
CA ARG A 46 -8.66 36.02 8.56
C ARG A 46 -8.75 35.20 7.28
N ILE A 47 -7.61 34.75 6.73
CA ILE A 47 -7.56 34.02 5.47
C ILE A 47 -7.28 32.54 5.71
N VAL A 48 -6.09 32.21 6.25
CA VAL A 48 -5.60 30.84 6.28
C VAL A 48 -6.43 29.99 7.23
N VAL A 49 -6.59 30.42 8.47
CA VAL A 49 -7.33 29.65 9.48
C VAL A 49 -8.82 29.54 9.13
N ASN A 50 -9.45 30.64 8.73
CA ASN A 50 -10.87 30.62 8.37
C ASN A 50 -11.14 29.78 7.13
N ASN A 51 -10.29 29.88 6.09
CA ASN A 51 -10.41 29.06 4.90
C ASN A 51 -10.18 27.58 5.22
N LEU A 52 -9.14 27.27 6.00
CA LEU A 52 -8.88 25.92 6.46
C LEU A 52 -10.10 25.33 7.21
N ARG A 53 -10.65 26.06 8.18
CA ARG A 53 -11.82 25.61 8.96
C ARG A 53 -13.04 25.35 8.07
N THR A 54 -13.31 26.24 7.13
CA THR A 54 -14.46 26.12 6.22
C THR A 54 -14.31 24.92 5.30
N VAL A 55 -13.16 24.82 4.64
CA VAL A 55 -12.86 23.73 3.72
C VAL A 55 -12.84 22.39 4.44
N SER A 56 -12.18 22.32 5.61
CA SER A 56 -12.12 21.10 6.39
C SER A 56 -13.51 20.58 6.77
N ARG A 57 -14.40 21.45 7.27
CA ARG A 57 -15.78 21.07 7.57
C ARG A 57 -16.52 20.52 6.36
N THR A 58 -16.32 21.12 5.20
CA THR A 58 -16.94 20.66 3.94
C THR A 58 -16.41 19.31 3.51
N VAL A 59 -15.09 19.10 3.57
CA VAL A 59 -14.46 17.86 3.14
C VAL A 59 -14.73 16.73 4.11
N PHE A 60 -14.51 16.93 5.41
CA PHE A 60 -14.80 15.89 6.42
C PHE A 60 -16.27 15.46 6.43
N GLY A 61 -17.19 16.38 6.13
CA GLY A 61 -18.63 16.09 6.03
C GLY A 61 -19.02 15.15 4.89
N LYS A 62 -18.13 14.86 3.95
CA LYS A 62 -18.38 13.92 2.85
C LYS A 62 -18.01 12.47 3.21
N TYR A 63 -17.19 12.26 4.24
CA TYR A 63 -16.61 10.97 4.57
C TYR A 63 -17.13 10.43 5.89
N THR A 64 -17.18 9.11 5.99
CA THR A 64 -17.53 8.42 7.24
C THR A 64 -16.36 8.46 8.22
N PRO A 65 -16.58 8.32 9.53
CA PRO A 65 -15.51 8.27 10.54
C PRO A 65 -14.48 7.19 10.27
N GLU A 66 -14.92 6.05 9.76
CA GLU A 66 -14.08 4.92 9.40
C GLU A 66 -13.12 5.26 8.24
N GLU A 67 -13.63 5.87 7.18
CA GLU A 67 -12.82 6.32 6.05
C GLU A 67 -11.81 7.41 6.45
N ILE A 68 -12.22 8.33 7.33
CA ILE A 68 -11.36 9.39 7.85
C ILE A 68 -10.22 8.81 8.68
N TYR A 69 -10.51 7.81 9.51
CA TYR A 69 -9.55 7.22 10.44
C TYR A 69 -8.55 6.27 9.76
N SER A 70 -8.98 5.52 8.75
CA SER A 70 -8.19 4.42 8.20
C SER A 70 -7.60 4.68 6.81
N THR A 71 -8.43 4.75 5.80
CA THR A 71 -7.98 4.53 4.42
C THR A 71 -7.82 5.78 3.56
N LYS A 72 -8.52 6.86 3.88
CA LYS A 72 -8.61 8.03 2.99
C LYS A 72 -7.90 9.29 3.50
N LYS A 73 -7.03 9.16 4.51
CA LYS A 73 -6.33 10.31 5.10
C LYS A 73 -5.55 11.13 4.07
N GLU A 74 -4.84 10.48 3.17
CA GLU A 74 -4.06 11.16 2.13
C GLU A 74 -4.95 11.85 1.09
N MET A 75 -6.04 11.20 0.69
CA MET A 75 -7.03 11.79 -0.21
C MET A 75 -7.68 13.04 0.40
N LEU A 76 -8.05 12.96 1.67
CA LEU A 76 -8.58 14.08 2.44
C LEU A 76 -7.60 15.25 2.47
N GLN A 77 -6.33 14.99 2.77
CA GLN A 77 -5.28 16.02 2.77
C GLN A 77 -5.16 16.71 1.42
N GLN A 78 -5.15 15.94 0.33
CA GLN A 78 -5.05 16.48 -1.02
C GLN A 78 -6.29 17.30 -1.42
N GLU A 79 -7.49 16.82 -1.09
CA GLU A 79 -8.73 17.55 -1.38
C GLU A 79 -8.79 18.86 -0.60
N ILE A 80 -8.45 18.83 0.69
CA ILE A 80 -8.38 20.03 1.53
C ILE A 80 -7.33 21.00 0.97
N LEU A 81 -6.13 20.51 0.64
CA LEU A 81 -5.06 21.35 0.08
C LEU A 81 -5.52 22.09 -1.17
N LYS A 82 -6.09 21.39 -2.15
CA LYS A 82 -6.59 21.98 -3.40
C LYS A 82 -7.64 23.06 -3.16
N MET A 83 -8.58 22.81 -2.26
CA MET A 83 -9.64 23.77 -1.96
C MET A 83 -9.13 24.97 -1.17
N VAL A 84 -8.21 24.76 -0.22
CA VAL A 84 -7.60 25.84 0.56
C VAL A 84 -6.70 26.70 -0.32
N GLN A 85 -5.92 26.13 -1.22
CA GLN A 85 -5.11 26.85 -2.20
C GLN A 85 -5.97 27.79 -3.03
N LYS A 86 -7.02 27.27 -3.65
CA LYS A 86 -7.94 28.07 -4.48
C LYS A 86 -8.54 29.28 -3.74
N GLY A 87 -8.90 29.10 -2.47
CA GLY A 87 -9.47 30.18 -1.66
C GLY A 87 -8.43 31.18 -1.12
N SER A 88 -7.19 30.77 -0.95
CA SER A 88 -6.11 31.59 -0.37
C SER A 88 -5.34 32.38 -1.43
N GLU A 89 -5.14 31.83 -2.64
CA GLU A 89 -4.47 32.52 -3.75
C GLU A 89 -5.17 33.78 -4.16
N GLN A 90 -6.50 33.80 -4.16
CA GLN A 90 -7.31 34.97 -4.44
C GLN A 90 -7.09 36.10 -3.42
N LYS A 91 -6.50 35.82 -2.26
CA LYS A 91 -6.25 36.73 -1.16
C LYS A 91 -4.75 36.92 -0.88
N PHE A 92 -3.92 36.74 -1.91
CA PHE A 92 -2.48 37.00 -1.87
C PHE A 92 -1.67 36.10 -0.90
N VAL A 93 -2.20 34.93 -0.56
CA VAL A 93 -1.51 33.92 0.27
C VAL A 93 -1.40 32.62 -0.49
N SER A 94 -0.19 32.06 -0.58
CA SER A 94 0.09 30.76 -1.16
C SER A 94 0.16 29.71 -0.06
N VAL A 95 -0.63 28.66 -0.16
CA VAL A 95 -0.61 27.49 0.72
C VAL A 95 0.19 26.39 0.06
N GLU A 96 1.24 25.93 0.73
CA GLU A 96 2.17 24.93 0.19
C GLU A 96 1.74 23.50 0.54
N THR A 97 1.42 23.29 1.82
CA THR A 97 1.00 21.96 2.30
C THR A 97 -0.06 22.06 3.38
N VAL A 98 -0.94 21.08 3.41
CA VAL A 98 -1.88 20.82 4.50
C VAL A 98 -1.63 19.39 4.99
N SER A 99 -1.48 19.22 6.30
CA SER A 99 -1.25 17.92 6.92
C SER A 99 -2.22 17.69 8.06
N ILE A 100 -2.85 16.53 8.08
CA ILE A 100 -3.67 16.08 9.22
C ILE A 100 -2.71 15.42 10.22
N ARG A 101 -2.55 16.02 11.38
CA ARG A 101 -1.63 15.55 12.44
C ARG A 101 -2.25 14.46 13.30
N SER A 102 -3.43 14.75 13.84
CA SER A 102 -4.19 13.78 14.63
C SER A 102 -5.69 13.85 14.32
N ILE A 103 -6.35 12.72 14.52
CA ILE A 103 -7.79 12.58 14.43
C ILE A 103 -8.23 11.87 15.69
N GLU A 104 -9.02 12.55 16.51
CA GLU A 104 -9.54 11.99 17.76
C GLU A 104 -11.03 11.68 17.59
N LEU A 105 -11.34 10.40 17.76
CA LEU A 105 -12.70 9.85 17.76
C LEU A 105 -13.14 9.53 19.19
N PRO A 106 -14.44 9.51 19.48
CA PRO A 106 -14.95 8.95 20.74
C PRO A 106 -14.44 7.52 20.94
N THR A 107 -13.95 7.20 22.15
CA THR A 107 -13.25 5.94 22.46
C THR A 107 -14.03 4.70 22.01
N LYS A 108 -15.32 4.64 22.31
CA LYS A 108 -16.18 3.51 21.93
C LYS A 108 -16.21 3.25 20.42
N LEU A 109 -16.18 4.32 19.61
CA LEU A 109 -16.21 4.20 18.17
C LEU A 109 -14.82 3.82 17.64
N LYS A 110 -13.78 4.42 18.19
CA LYS A 110 -12.40 4.07 17.87
C LYS A 110 -12.16 2.57 18.06
N ASP A 111 -12.53 2.03 19.22
CA ASP A 111 -12.40 0.61 19.54
C ASP A 111 -13.23 -0.29 18.61
N ALA A 112 -14.40 0.18 18.17
CA ALA A 112 -15.22 -0.56 17.21
C ALA A 112 -14.59 -0.59 15.81
N ILE A 113 -14.06 0.54 15.35
CA ILE A 113 -13.36 0.64 14.05
C ILE A 113 -12.10 -0.21 14.08
N GLU A 114 -11.28 -0.11 15.12
CA GLU A 114 -10.06 -0.90 15.26
C GLU A 114 -10.32 -2.40 15.28
N ARG A 115 -11.37 -2.85 15.97
CA ARG A 115 -11.79 -4.27 15.94
C ARG A 115 -12.22 -4.71 14.55
N LYS A 116 -12.99 -3.89 13.84
CA LYS A 116 -13.44 -4.20 12.48
C LYS A 116 -12.25 -4.31 11.53
N LEU A 117 -11.35 -3.33 11.55
CA LEU A 117 -10.13 -3.34 10.73
C LEU A 117 -9.26 -4.56 11.01
N LYS A 118 -9.13 -4.95 12.28
CA LYS A 118 -8.38 -6.15 12.66
C LYS A 118 -9.02 -7.41 12.08
N GLN A 119 -10.35 -7.54 12.17
CA GLN A 119 -11.07 -8.68 11.59
C GLN A 119 -10.94 -8.74 10.07
N GLU A 120 -11.00 -7.59 9.39
CA GLU A 120 -10.79 -7.51 7.94
C GLU A 120 -9.36 -7.95 7.56
N GLN A 121 -8.34 -7.49 8.29
CA GLN A 121 -6.96 -7.92 8.08
C GLN A 121 -6.75 -9.42 8.33
N GLU A 122 -7.36 -9.96 9.38
CA GLU A 122 -7.30 -11.40 9.68
C GLU A 122 -7.98 -12.24 8.57
N ALA A 123 -9.10 -11.75 8.02
CA ALA A 123 -9.77 -12.42 6.90
C ALA A 123 -8.94 -12.38 5.62
N GLU A 124 -8.34 -11.23 5.28
CA GLU A 124 -7.43 -11.10 4.13
C GLU A 124 -6.19 -12.00 4.27
N GLU A 125 -5.62 -12.07 5.47
CA GLU A 125 -4.49 -12.97 5.77
C GLU A 125 -4.89 -14.44 5.58
N TYR A 126 -6.10 -14.81 6.02
CA TYR A 126 -6.60 -16.16 5.84
C TYR A 126 -6.82 -16.51 4.36
N GLU A 127 -7.41 -15.61 3.59
CA GLU A 127 -7.55 -15.80 2.13
C GLU A 127 -6.20 -15.94 1.43
N PHE A 128 -5.22 -15.12 1.82
CA PHE A 128 -3.86 -15.24 1.29
C PHE A 128 -3.23 -16.60 1.62
N LYS A 129 -3.41 -17.11 2.84
CA LYS A 129 -2.95 -18.43 3.26
C LYS A 129 -3.61 -19.55 2.44
N LEU A 130 -4.92 -19.44 2.17
CA LEU A 130 -5.64 -20.40 1.33
C LEU A 130 -5.11 -20.40 -0.12
N VAL A 131 -4.93 -19.23 -0.71
CA VAL A 131 -4.37 -19.11 -2.06
C VAL A 131 -2.95 -19.69 -2.12
N LYS A 132 -2.12 -19.44 -1.12
CA LYS A 132 -0.77 -19.99 -1.03
C LYS A 132 -0.80 -21.52 -0.92
N ALA A 133 -1.65 -22.07 -0.06
CA ALA A 133 -1.79 -23.51 0.11
C ALA A 133 -2.29 -24.19 -1.18
N THR A 134 -3.25 -23.58 -1.87
CA THR A 134 -3.77 -24.09 -3.15
C THR A 134 -2.68 -24.11 -4.23
N LYS A 135 -1.92 -23.03 -4.36
CA LYS A 135 -0.79 -22.95 -5.30
C LYS A 135 0.29 -23.98 -4.98
N GLU A 136 0.59 -24.18 -3.70
CA GLU A 136 1.57 -25.18 -3.27
C GLU A 136 1.11 -26.61 -3.58
N ALA A 137 -0.16 -26.93 -3.31
CA ALA A 137 -0.74 -28.23 -3.68
C ALA A 137 -0.70 -28.45 -5.21
N GLN A 138 -0.98 -27.42 -5.99
CA GLN A 138 -0.90 -27.49 -7.44
C GLN A 138 0.54 -27.67 -7.93
N ARG A 139 1.51 -26.99 -7.31
CA ARG A 139 2.94 -27.18 -7.59
C ARG A 139 3.37 -28.62 -7.33
N GLN A 140 3.00 -29.17 -6.17
CA GLN A 140 3.31 -30.55 -5.82
C GLN A 140 2.69 -31.56 -6.78
N LYS A 141 1.45 -31.32 -7.22
CA LYS A 141 0.77 -32.15 -8.22
C LYS A 141 1.54 -32.17 -9.54
N ILE A 142 1.88 -30.97 -10.07
CA ILE A 142 2.65 -30.83 -11.32
C ILE A 142 4.02 -31.51 -11.21
N GLU A 143 4.69 -31.36 -10.07
CA GLU A 143 5.98 -32.00 -9.82
C GLU A 143 5.87 -33.53 -9.79
N ALA A 144 4.83 -34.04 -9.15
CA ALA A 144 4.58 -35.51 -9.11
C ALA A 144 4.24 -36.04 -10.51
N GLU A 145 3.40 -35.34 -11.28
CA GLU A 145 3.09 -35.71 -12.67
C GLU A 145 4.34 -35.67 -13.58
N GLY A 146 5.20 -34.65 -13.38
CA GLY A 146 6.48 -34.53 -14.07
C GLY A 146 7.41 -35.70 -13.76
N LYS A 147 7.55 -36.07 -12.48
CA LYS A 147 8.34 -37.23 -12.05
C LYS A 147 7.78 -38.57 -12.61
N ALA A 148 6.47 -38.74 -12.57
CA ALA A 148 5.82 -39.93 -13.13
C ALA A 148 6.03 -40.03 -14.64
N THR A 149 5.94 -38.93 -15.36
CA THR A 149 6.18 -38.88 -16.81
C THR A 149 7.65 -39.18 -17.14
N ALA A 150 8.58 -38.58 -16.40
CA ALA A 150 10.02 -38.83 -16.56
C ALA A 150 10.34 -40.33 -16.32
N ASN A 151 9.82 -40.93 -15.25
CA ASN A 151 10.01 -42.33 -14.95
C ASN A 151 9.43 -43.26 -16.04
N ARG A 152 8.26 -42.89 -16.61
CA ARG A 152 7.65 -43.62 -17.73
C ARG A 152 8.53 -43.60 -18.98
N ILE A 153 9.10 -42.44 -19.32
CA ILE A 153 10.01 -42.28 -20.47
C ILE A 153 11.28 -43.10 -20.27
N ILE A 154 11.88 -43.06 -19.07
CA ILE A 154 13.07 -43.82 -18.72
C ILE A 154 12.78 -45.32 -18.82
N SER A 155 11.65 -45.79 -18.29
CA SER A 155 11.26 -47.21 -18.35
C SER A 155 11.01 -47.66 -19.77
N ALA A 156 10.40 -46.83 -20.64
CA ALA A 156 10.21 -47.15 -22.05
C ALA A 156 11.54 -47.28 -22.79
N SER A 157 12.48 -46.35 -22.58
CA SER A 157 13.81 -46.42 -23.21
C SER A 157 14.64 -47.64 -22.77
N LEU A 158 14.52 -48.05 -21.49
CA LEU A 158 15.18 -49.25 -20.98
C LEU A 158 14.59 -50.54 -21.59
N THR A 159 13.28 -50.54 -21.90
CA THR A 159 12.63 -51.70 -22.56
C THR A 159 13.03 -51.81 -24.03
N GLU A 160 13.19 -50.70 -24.74
CA GLU A 160 13.73 -50.69 -26.11
C GLU A 160 15.16 -51.20 -26.17
N THR A 161 16.01 -50.83 -25.19
CA THR A 161 17.41 -51.29 -25.12
C THR A 161 17.52 -52.79 -24.86
N LYS A 162 16.55 -53.43 -24.17
CA LYS A 162 16.48 -54.86 -23.97
C LYS A 162 16.10 -55.65 -25.22
N ASN A 163 15.46 -55.02 -26.20
CA ASN A 163 15.04 -55.63 -27.45
C ASN A 163 16.06 -55.42 -28.60
N LEU A 164 17.25 -54.92 -28.31
CA LEU A 164 18.33 -54.87 -29.30
C LEU A 164 18.81 -56.28 -29.63
N PRO A 165 18.97 -56.61 -30.94
CA PRO A 165 19.43 -57.93 -31.35
C PRO A 165 20.81 -58.24 -30.74
N SER A 166 21.02 -59.50 -30.34
CA SER A 166 22.20 -59.96 -29.62
C SER A 166 23.56 -59.72 -30.33
N PHE A 167 23.57 -59.38 -31.63
CA PHE A 167 24.78 -58.99 -32.32
C PHE A 167 25.32 -57.59 -31.93
N MET A 168 24.51 -56.74 -31.35
CA MET A 168 24.98 -55.41 -30.87
C MET A 168 25.59 -55.47 -29.44
N ILE A 169 25.47 -56.61 -28.74
CA ILE A 169 26.05 -56.79 -27.41
C ILE A 169 27.57 -57.09 -27.52
N TRP A 170 28.03 -57.54 -28.70
CA TRP A 170 29.43 -57.96 -28.91
C TRP A 170 30.45 -56.82 -28.92
N SER A 171 30.01 -55.59 -29.10
CA SER A 171 30.91 -54.44 -29.10
C SER A 171 31.27 -53.91 -27.70
N LYS A 172 30.64 -54.42 -26.62
CA LYS A 172 30.94 -54.00 -25.25
C LYS A 172 32.01 -54.75 -24.53
N GLU A 173 32.37 -55.93 -25.01
CA GLU A 173 33.39 -56.76 -24.35
C GLU A 173 34.84 -56.41 -24.78
N ASN A 174 35.04 -55.61 -25.83
CA ASN A 174 36.38 -55.20 -26.28
C ASN A 174 36.83 -53.82 -25.77
N PHE A 175 36.09 -53.19 -24.88
CA PHE A 175 36.49 -51.93 -24.23
C PHE A 175 36.74 -52.14 -22.73
N GLY A 176 37.28 -53.30 -22.38
CA GLY A 176 37.73 -53.56 -21.02
C GLY A 176 39.25 -53.45 -20.96
N LEU A 177 39.72 -52.71 -19.96
CA LEU A 177 41.09 -52.60 -19.46
C LEU A 177 41.96 -51.48 -20.06
N LEU A 178 41.68 -50.26 -19.59
CA LEU A 178 42.77 -49.37 -19.19
C LEU A 178 42.52 -48.93 -17.73
N ILE A 179 42.94 -49.83 -16.83
CA ILE A 179 43.12 -49.48 -15.41
C ILE A 179 44.41 -48.62 -15.38
N PHE A 180 44.23 -47.32 -15.18
CA PHE A 180 45.36 -46.46 -14.76
C PHE A 180 45.62 -46.76 -13.26
N SER A 181 46.64 -47.56 -13.02
CA SER A 181 47.30 -47.60 -11.72
C SER A 181 47.96 -46.25 -11.47
N SER A 182 47.47 -45.51 -10.46
CA SER A 182 48.19 -44.36 -9.93
C SER A 182 49.28 -44.88 -8.99
N PRO A 183 50.55 -44.46 -9.13
CA PRO A 183 51.53 -44.74 -8.10
C PRO A 183 51.34 -43.74 -6.94
N ALA A 184 51.40 -44.29 -5.75
CA ALA A 184 51.58 -43.59 -4.52
C ALA A 184 52.97 -42.87 -4.49
N ILE A 185 53.00 -41.61 -4.08
CA ILE A 185 53.91 -40.98 -3.13
C ILE A 185 53.18 -39.80 -2.50
#